data_f6b926cbd9d7eef0580e94c041b130f2
#
_entry.id   f6b926cbd9d7eef0580e94c041b130f2
#
_cell.length_a   1.000
_cell.length_b   1.000
_cell.length_c   1.000
_cell.angle_alpha   90.00
_cell.angle_beta   90.00
_cell.angle_gamma   90.00
#
_symmetry.space_group_name_H-M   'P 1'
#
loop_
_entity.id
_entity.type
_entity.pdbx_description
1 polymer ?
#
loop_
_entity_poly.entity_id
_entity_poly.type
_entity_poly.pdbx_seq_one_letter_code
_entity_poly.pdbx_strand_id
1 'polypeptide(L)'
;MFFFQMPRVPELLFSAWNFRAGARSLLRTSRAGTFTPEDLSRYRAAWAQPGAVTAMINWYRALFRYPGSFRVGRIEVPTRILWGRKDAFLHSSLAGVSHRQCTRAELIWFDQATHWLHLEEPEAVNSALIGFFSTPATP
;
A
#
# COMPACT_ATOMS: atom_id res chain seq x y z
N MET A 1 15.69 -1.54 -3.67
CA MET A 1 15.01 -2.67 -4.39
C MET A 1 15.91 -3.85 -4.66
N PHE A 2 17.20 -3.69 -4.98
CA PHE A 2 18.15 -4.81 -5.17
C PHE A 2 18.25 -5.77 -3.98
N PHE A 3 18.15 -5.26 -2.76
CA PHE A 3 18.17 -6.06 -1.55
C PHE A 3 17.17 -7.22 -1.57
N PHE A 4 15.93 -7.00 -2.04
CA PHE A 4 14.92 -8.05 -2.10
C PHE A 4 15.19 -9.14 -3.14
N GLN A 5 16.14 -8.92 -4.06
CA GLN A 5 16.53 -9.94 -5.05
C GLN A 5 17.48 -11.00 -4.48
N MET A 6 18.10 -10.74 -3.32
CA MET A 6 18.98 -11.72 -2.68
C MET A 6 18.15 -12.91 -2.16
N PRO A 7 18.61 -14.15 -2.35
CA PRO A 7 17.91 -15.33 -1.85
C PRO A 7 18.04 -15.42 -0.32
N ARG A 8 16.92 -15.60 0.37
CA ARG A 8 16.80 -15.84 1.82
C ARG A 8 17.25 -14.70 2.76
N VAL A 9 18.15 -13.81 2.34
CA VAL A 9 18.69 -12.73 3.18
C VAL A 9 17.60 -11.74 3.61
N PRO A 10 16.74 -11.23 2.72
CA PRO A 10 15.64 -10.35 3.11
C PRO A 10 14.67 -11.01 4.08
N GLU A 11 14.33 -12.27 3.86
CA GLU A 11 13.45 -13.05 4.73
C GLU A 11 14.02 -13.19 6.14
N LEU A 12 15.29 -13.56 6.25
CA LEU A 12 15.99 -13.71 7.54
C LEU A 12 16.05 -12.37 8.30
N LEU A 13 16.42 -11.31 7.63
CA LEU A 13 16.52 -9.98 8.26
C LEU A 13 15.16 -9.42 8.65
N PHE A 14 14.13 -9.62 7.84
CA PHE A 14 12.77 -9.19 8.19
C PHE A 14 12.21 -9.97 9.38
N SER A 15 12.48 -11.29 9.45
CA SER A 15 12.01 -12.16 10.53
C SER A 15 12.82 -12.02 11.82
N ALA A 16 14.01 -11.43 11.75
CA ALA A 16 14.89 -11.28 12.90
C ALA A 16 14.21 -10.49 14.03
N TRP A 17 14.55 -10.88 15.28
CA TRP A 17 14.07 -10.22 16.50
C TRP A 17 12.55 -10.01 16.51
N ASN A 18 11.80 -11.06 16.20
CA ASN A 18 10.34 -11.05 16.17
C ASN A 18 9.78 -9.91 15.30
N PHE A 19 10.25 -9.84 14.05
CA PHE A 19 9.81 -8.86 13.04
C PHE A 19 9.98 -7.39 13.48
N ARG A 20 11.00 -7.11 14.29
CA ARG A 20 11.24 -5.77 14.84
C ARG A 20 11.41 -4.72 13.76
N ALA A 21 12.06 -5.07 12.64
CA ALA A 21 12.25 -4.16 11.52
C ALA A 21 10.92 -3.77 10.86
N GLY A 22 10.04 -4.75 10.60
CA GLY A 22 8.71 -4.52 10.07
C GLY A 22 7.85 -3.65 10.98
N ALA A 23 7.76 -4.00 12.28
CA ALA A 23 7.00 -3.23 13.26
C ALA A 23 7.51 -1.78 13.38
N ARG A 24 8.84 -1.58 13.40
CA ARG A 24 9.44 -0.24 13.41
C ARG A 24 9.14 0.53 12.13
N SER A 25 9.10 -0.14 10.97
CA SER A 25 8.72 0.48 9.71
C SER A 25 7.29 1.01 9.76
N LEU A 26 6.32 0.22 10.23
CA LEU A 26 4.94 0.66 10.41
C LEU A 26 4.87 1.95 11.24
N LEU A 27 5.49 1.95 12.41
CA LEU A 27 5.48 3.11 13.32
C LEU A 27 6.16 4.36 12.76
N ARG A 28 7.19 4.19 11.93
CA ARG A 28 7.95 5.33 11.36
C ARG A 28 7.34 5.92 10.12
N THR A 29 6.51 5.17 9.41
CA THR A 29 5.92 5.56 8.13
C THR A 29 4.44 5.89 8.23
N SER A 30 3.87 5.80 9.43
CA SER A 30 2.52 6.21 9.77
C SER A 30 2.51 7.46 10.64
N ARG A 31 1.36 8.08 10.74
CA ARG A 31 1.09 9.11 11.73
C ARG A 31 1.17 8.52 13.15
N ALA A 32 1.64 9.31 14.11
CA ALA A 32 1.73 8.87 15.50
C ALA A 32 0.35 8.39 16.02
N GLY A 33 0.35 7.23 16.67
CA GLY A 33 -0.88 6.64 17.21
C GLY A 33 -1.69 5.78 16.23
N THR A 34 -1.32 5.71 14.95
CA THR A 34 -2.02 4.87 13.95
C THR A 34 -1.99 3.38 14.29
N PHE A 35 -0.85 2.89 14.78
CA PHE A 35 -0.70 1.48 15.15
C PHE A 35 -0.56 1.32 16.66
N THR A 36 -1.49 0.57 17.24
CA THR A 36 -1.44 0.17 18.66
C THR A 36 -0.50 -1.02 18.88
N PRO A 37 -0.08 -1.31 20.13
CA PRO A 37 0.66 -2.53 20.44
C PRO A 37 -0.08 -3.82 20.01
N GLU A 38 -1.41 -3.81 20.08
CA GLU A 38 -2.23 -4.93 19.65
C GLU A 38 -2.17 -5.12 18.12
N ASP A 39 -2.26 -4.04 17.34
CA ASP A 39 -2.10 -4.08 15.89
C ASP A 39 -0.74 -4.66 15.51
N LEU A 40 0.32 -4.19 16.14
CA LEU A 40 1.67 -4.70 15.90
C LEU A 40 1.79 -6.20 16.26
N SER A 41 1.07 -6.66 17.28
CA SER A 41 1.01 -8.09 17.62
C SER A 41 0.32 -8.90 16.52
N ARG A 42 -0.81 -8.40 16.00
CA ARG A 42 -1.55 -9.02 14.89
C ARG A 42 -0.69 -9.09 13.61
N TYR A 43 0.02 -8.01 13.27
CA TYR A 43 0.94 -8.00 12.13
C TYR A 43 2.06 -9.03 12.30
N ARG A 44 2.68 -9.11 13.48
CA ARG A 44 3.72 -10.13 13.75
C ARG A 44 3.19 -11.55 13.63
N ALA A 45 1.99 -11.82 14.15
CA ALA A 45 1.34 -13.13 14.02
C ALA A 45 1.07 -13.49 12.55
N ALA A 46 0.64 -12.53 11.73
CA ALA A 46 0.45 -12.72 10.30
C ALA A 46 1.78 -12.99 9.57
N TRP A 47 2.82 -12.22 9.86
CA TRP A 47 4.15 -12.40 9.26
C TRP A 47 4.83 -13.71 9.67
N ALA A 48 4.50 -14.24 10.84
CA ALA A 48 5.03 -15.49 11.35
C ALA A 48 4.42 -16.74 10.66
N GLN A 49 3.36 -16.58 9.86
CA GLN A 49 2.78 -17.68 9.13
C GLN A 49 3.79 -18.27 8.13
N PRO A 50 3.82 -19.60 7.95
CA PRO A 50 4.74 -20.25 7.02
C PRO A 50 4.63 -19.64 5.60
N GLY A 51 5.76 -19.19 5.07
CA GLY A 51 5.83 -18.61 3.73
C GLY A 51 5.37 -17.16 3.59
N ALA A 52 4.74 -16.53 4.61
CA ALA A 52 4.18 -15.18 4.51
C ALA A 52 5.22 -14.13 4.08
N VAL A 53 6.38 -14.09 4.74
CA VAL A 53 7.45 -13.13 4.42
C VAL A 53 7.97 -13.35 2.99
N THR A 54 8.17 -14.59 2.59
CA THR A 54 8.61 -14.92 1.23
C THR A 54 7.58 -14.47 0.19
N ALA A 55 6.29 -14.70 0.45
CA ALA A 55 5.22 -14.25 -0.44
C ALA A 55 5.21 -12.72 -0.59
N MET A 56 5.32 -11.99 0.52
CA MET A 56 5.41 -10.51 0.52
C MET A 56 6.60 -10.02 -0.30
N ILE A 57 7.79 -10.62 -0.13
CA ILE A 57 9.01 -10.24 -0.84
C ILE A 57 8.91 -10.58 -2.33
N ASN A 58 8.23 -11.67 -2.68
CA ASN A 58 8.06 -12.10 -4.07
C ASN A 58 7.30 -11.08 -4.93
N TRP A 59 6.43 -10.23 -4.38
CA TRP A 59 5.86 -9.11 -5.09
C TRP A 59 6.93 -8.19 -5.68
N TYR A 60 7.93 -7.85 -4.87
CA TYR A 60 9.06 -7.00 -5.32
C TYR A 60 10.01 -7.74 -6.27
N ARG A 61 10.17 -9.07 -6.09
CA ARG A 61 10.96 -9.90 -7.02
C ARG A 61 10.32 -9.97 -8.39
N ALA A 62 8.98 -10.07 -8.45
CA ALA A 62 8.24 -10.13 -9.70
C ALA A 62 8.43 -8.88 -10.56
N LEU A 63 8.51 -7.70 -9.95
CA LEU A 63 8.74 -6.43 -10.68
C LEU A 63 10.03 -6.45 -11.53
N PHE A 64 11.08 -7.16 -11.06
CA PHE A 64 12.34 -7.26 -11.80
C PHE A 64 12.40 -8.45 -12.74
N ARG A 65 11.71 -9.53 -12.41
CA ARG A 65 11.68 -10.74 -13.23
C ARG A 65 10.79 -10.63 -14.45
N TYR A 66 9.75 -9.79 -14.37
CA TYR A 66 8.74 -9.66 -15.43
C TYR A 66 8.50 -8.19 -15.81
N PRO A 67 9.54 -7.45 -16.25
CA PRO A 67 9.42 -6.00 -16.49
C PRO A 67 8.45 -5.64 -17.62
N GLY A 68 8.16 -6.56 -18.53
CA GLY A 68 7.22 -6.35 -19.64
C GLY A 68 5.76 -6.62 -19.31
N SER A 69 5.46 -7.21 -18.14
CA SER A 69 4.10 -7.67 -17.78
C SER A 69 3.19 -6.54 -17.25
N PHE A 70 3.73 -5.33 -17.06
CA PHE A 70 3.04 -4.21 -16.44
C PHE A 70 2.60 -3.14 -17.45
N ARG A 71 2.40 -3.51 -18.70
CA ARG A 71 1.79 -2.59 -19.68
C ARG A 71 0.29 -2.53 -19.42
N VAL A 72 -0.13 -1.47 -18.75
CA VAL A 72 -1.54 -1.17 -18.52
C VAL A 72 -2.01 -0.25 -19.63
N GLY A 73 -3.05 -0.66 -20.36
CA GLY A 73 -3.77 0.20 -21.28
C GLY A 73 -4.55 1.28 -20.52
N ARG A 74 -5.32 2.08 -21.25
CA ARG A 74 -6.20 3.07 -20.65
C ARG A 74 -7.29 2.38 -19.82
N ILE A 75 -7.53 2.88 -18.61
CA ILE A 75 -8.53 2.34 -17.68
C ILE A 75 -9.85 3.05 -17.96
N GLU A 76 -10.85 2.31 -18.41
CA GLU A 76 -12.15 2.84 -18.85
C GLU A 76 -13.23 2.75 -17.77
N VAL A 77 -13.03 1.86 -16.79
CA VAL A 77 -13.97 1.72 -15.67
C VAL A 77 -13.92 2.96 -14.76
N PRO A 78 -15.06 3.36 -14.17
CA PRO A 78 -15.06 4.42 -13.16
C PRO A 78 -14.05 4.12 -12.06
N THR A 79 -13.21 5.10 -11.74
CA THR A 79 -12.10 4.91 -10.80
C THR A 79 -12.06 6.05 -9.80
N ARG A 80 -11.93 5.74 -8.52
CA ARG A 80 -11.63 6.74 -7.49
C ARG A 80 -10.28 6.45 -6.87
N ILE A 81 -9.41 7.43 -6.83
CA ILE A 81 -8.06 7.36 -6.27
C ILE A 81 -8.04 8.17 -4.98
N LEU A 82 -7.74 7.52 -3.88
CA LEU A 82 -7.55 8.16 -2.58
C LEU A 82 -6.05 8.13 -2.26
N TRP A 83 -5.44 9.28 -1.97
CA TRP A 83 -3.99 9.36 -1.81
C TRP A 83 -3.57 10.24 -0.65
N GLY A 84 -2.71 9.69 0.23
CA GLY A 84 -2.06 10.45 1.31
C GLY A 84 -0.86 11.24 0.78
N ARG A 85 -0.85 12.57 0.98
CA ARG A 85 0.26 13.41 0.48
C ARG A 85 1.59 13.16 1.18
N LYS A 86 1.55 12.61 2.40
CA LYS A 86 2.74 12.28 3.20
C LYS A 86 3.20 10.83 3.02
N ASP A 87 2.77 10.15 1.95
CA ASP A 87 3.21 8.79 1.64
C ASP A 87 4.73 8.73 1.49
N ALA A 88 5.38 7.96 2.37
CA ALA A 88 6.84 7.80 2.40
C ALA A 88 7.35 6.71 1.44
N PHE A 89 6.47 5.88 0.89
CA PHE A 89 6.81 4.77 0.01
C PHE A 89 6.60 5.10 -1.47
N LEU A 90 5.50 5.82 -1.77
CA LEU A 90 5.10 6.14 -3.13
C LEU A 90 5.00 7.64 -3.30
N HIS A 91 5.78 8.18 -4.21
CA HIS A 91 5.77 9.61 -4.48
C HIS A 91 4.40 10.09 -4.97
N SER A 92 3.92 11.22 -4.46
CA SER A 92 2.58 11.75 -4.74
C SER A 92 2.32 12.03 -6.23
N SER A 93 3.36 12.25 -7.04
CA SER A 93 3.21 12.37 -8.51
C SER A 93 2.59 11.14 -9.17
N LEU A 94 2.75 9.95 -8.56
CA LEU A 94 2.16 8.70 -9.08
C LEU A 94 0.63 8.74 -9.07
N ALA A 95 0.01 9.41 -8.08
CA ALA A 95 -1.43 9.60 -8.07
C ALA A 95 -1.93 10.35 -9.31
N GLY A 96 -1.23 11.42 -9.69
CA GLY A 96 -1.54 12.17 -10.91
C GLY A 96 -1.29 11.38 -12.19
N VAL A 97 -0.23 10.55 -12.23
CA VAL A 97 0.03 9.65 -13.37
C VAL A 97 -1.09 8.62 -13.47
N SER A 98 -1.45 7.96 -12.37
CA SER A 98 -2.54 6.97 -12.35
C SER A 98 -3.89 7.59 -12.77
N HIS A 99 -4.19 8.80 -12.29
CA HIS A 99 -5.40 9.53 -12.67
C HIS A 99 -5.46 9.77 -14.19
N ARG A 100 -4.36 10.17 -14.82
CA ARG A 100 -4.30 10.38 -16.28
C ARG A 100 -4.45 9.10 -17.11
N GLN A 101 -4.19 7.93 -16.54
CA GLN A 101 -4.41 6.64 -17.21
C GLN A 101 -5.89 6.25 -17.26
N CYS A 102 -6.73 6.86 -16.43
CA CYS A 102 -8.15 6.57 -16.38
C CYS A 102 -8.95 7.54 -17.27
N THR A 103 -9.99 7.06 -17.93
CA THR A 103 -10.92 7.90 -18.71
C THR A 103 -11.92 8.61 -17.81
N ARG A 104 -12.34 7.95 -16.74
CA ARG A 104 -13.33 8.43 -15.77
C ARG A 104 -12.75 8.24 -14.36
N ALA A 105 -12.03 9.22 -13.86
CA ALA A 105 -11.41 9.13 -12.54
C ALA A 105 -11.62 10.39 -11.70
N GLU A 106 -11.73 10.16 -10.41
CA GLU A 106 -11.65 11.19 -9.37
C GLU A 106 -10.42 10.93 -8.49
N LEU A 107 -9.68 11.99 -8.17
CA LEU A 107 -8.52 11.94 -7.28
C LEU A 107 -8.79 12.80 -6.05
N ILE A 108 -8.85 12.15 -4.90
CA ILE A 108 -9.06 12.80 -3.60
C ILE A 108 -7.75 12.76 -2.81
N TRP A 109 -7.29 13.92 -2.39
CA TRP A 109 -6.07 14.10 -1.61
C TRP A 109 -6.37 14.16 -0.13
N PHE A 110 -5.55 13.46 0.66
CA PHE A 110 -5.52 13.54 2.12
C PHE A 110 -4.20 14.20 2.53
N ASP A 111 -4.24 15.49 2.81
CA ASP A 111 -3.03 16.30 2.99
C ASP A 111 -2.17 15.89 4.20
N GLN A 112 -2.79 15.35 5.24
CA GLN A 112 -2.10 14.92 6.46
C GLN A 112 -1.88 13.42 6.53
N ALA A 113 -2.50 12.62 5.65
CA ALA A 113 -2.37 11.17 5.65
C ALA A 113 -1.08 10.70 4.97
N THR A 114 -0.59 9.58 5.48
CA THR A 114 0.57 8.85 4.95
C THR A 114 0.13 7.72 4.01
N HIS A 115 0.99 6.73 3.81
CA HIS A 115 0.67 5.48 3.10
C HIS A 115 -0.50 4.71 3.74
N TRP A 116 -0.71 4.94 5.02
CA TRP A 116 -1.70 4.24 5.85
C TRP A 116 -3.02 5.00 5.96
N LEU A 117 -3.35 5.79 4.96
CA LEU A 117 -4.51 6.70 4.97
C LEU A 117 -5.83 6.03 5.40
N HIS A 118 -6.04 4.76 5.04
CA HIS A 118 -7.24 4.00 5.40
C HIS A 118 -7.33 3.68 6.90
N LEU A 119 -6.21 3.69 7.62
CA LEU A 119 -6.14 3.56 9.07
C LEU A 119 -6.10 4.92 9.78
N GLU A 120 -5.61 5.94 9.10
CA GLU A 120 -5.42 7.28 9.64
C GLU A 120 -6.65 8.17 9.50
N GLU A 121 -7.46 7.93 8.46
CA GLU A 121 -8.67 8.69 8.12
C GLU A 121 -9.84 7.75 7.77
N PRO A 122 -10.18 6.76 8.64
CA PRO A 122 -11.12 5.69 8.29
C PRO A 122 -12.52 6.20 7.94
N GLU A 123 -13.03 7.23 8.65
CA GLU A 123 -14.36 7.77 8.39
C GLU A 123 -14.43 8.45 7.02
N ALA A 124 -13.44 9.26 6.68
CA ALA A 124 -13.39 9.97 5.40
C ALA A 124 -13.17 9.00 4.24
N VAL A 125 -12.30 7.99 4.41
CA VAL A 125 -12.08 6.93 3.41
C VAL A 125 -13.35 6.13 3.19
N ASN A 126 -13.99 5.67 4.26
CA ASN A 126 -15.23 4.88 4.16
C ASN A 126 -16.37 5.70 3.51
N SER A 127 -16.54 6.97 3.89
CA SER A 127 -17.50 7.86 3.26
C SER A 127 -17.26 8.02 1.77
N ALA A 128 -15.99 8.21 1.37
CA ALA A 128 -15.62 8.31 -0.04
C ALA A 128 -15.92 7.00 -0.80
N LEU A 129 -15.64 5.85 -0.22
CA LEU A 129 -15.91 4.53 -0.83
C LEU A 129 -17.41 4.26 -0.93
N ILE A 130 -18.19 4.51 0.13
CA ILE A 130 -19.64 4.33 0.12
C ILE A 130 -20.27 5.23 -0.95
N GLY A 131 -19.90 6.52 -0.99
CA GLY A 131 -20.39 7.44 -2.01
C GLY A 131 -20.06 7.00 -3.44
N PHE A 132 -18.87 6.44 -3.65
CA PHE A 132 -18.47 5.92 -4.96
C PHE A 132 -19.28 4.70 -5.39
N PHE A 133 -19.46 3.72 -4.52
CA PHE A 133 -20.17 2.48 -4.83
C PHE A 133 -21.69 2.65 -4.85
N SER A 134 -22.23 3.68 -4.21
CA SER A 134 -23.66 3.99 -4.23
C SER A 134 -24.09 4.79 -5.45
N THR A 135 -23.15 5.35 -6.22
CA THR A 135 -23.45 6.09 -7.44
C THR A 135 -23.67 5.08 -8.58
N PRO A 136 -24.86 5.03 -9.21
CA PRO A 136 -25.09 4.16 -10.36
C PRO A 136 -24.05 4.44 -11.44
N ALA A 137 -23.45 3.39 -12.01
CA ALA A 137 -22.59 3.54 -13.16
C ALA A 137 -23.44 4.10 -14.31
N THR A 138 -23.21 5.37 -14.67
CA THR A 138 -23.82 5.94 -15.88
C THR A 138 -23.22 5.18 -17.09
N PRO A 139 -24.05 4.67 -17.99
CA PRO A 139 -23.59 3.91 -19.17
C PRO A 139 -22.67 4.70 -20.09
#